data_904ede5de79431704ff902ebac95b34b
#
_entry.id   904ede5de79431704ff902ebac95b34b
#
_cell.length_a   1.000
_cell.length_b   1.000
_cell.length_c   1.000
_cell.angle_alpha   90.00
_cell.angle_beta   90.00
_cell.angle_gamma   90.00
#
_symmetry.space_group_name_H-M   'P 1'
#
loop_
_entity.id
_entity.type
_entity.pdbx_description
1 polymer ?
#
loop_
_entity_poly.entity_id
_entity_poly.type
_entity_poly.pdbx_seq_one_letter_code
_entity_poly.pdbx_strand_id
1 'polypeptide(L)'
;MSALYNTPQFIHHGAVDGVTGSCHEYRISDHYAVLIDCGLFQGAEVSASGSAHTPQIGFDIDHIKALIVTHVHIDHVGRIPYLLAAGFSGPVYCSIASATLLPLVLEDAVKMGISRDPALVDAVLARLRRQIVPCEFKRWIDLPALASASPRVRFQPAGHILGSAYIELSHNTALKRGYKTIFSGDLGAPYAPLLPAPKSPYAADEVVIESTYGDRLHDERRSRIARLEQVLLHSLQDNGTVLFPAFSIGRTQELLYELEAIIHRLRGQKIHRQLRWDELQIIVDSPLAARFNAAYEQLKDRWDNEARQRLKQGRHPLSFEQLHTIEHHSQHLDLVQFLKRSRQPAIVIAASGMCEGGRIVNYLKALLDDAAHQVVFVGYQAKGTLGHAIQQYGPVGGYVDIDGERINIKAEIITLSGYSAHADQAGLIKFVQHMRHKPERVRIVHGDSAAKQTLQAAFLSLGINAMIAS
;
A
#
# COMPACT_ATOMS: atom_id res chain seq x y z
N MET A 1 -26.34 10.64 -30.22
CA MET A 1 -25.91 10.86 -28.81
C MET A 1 -26.19 9.55 -28.03
N SER A 2 -25.20 8.95 -27.40
CA SER A 2 -25.45 7.76 -26.60
C SER A 2 -26.31 8.15 -25.38
N ALA A 3 -27.32 7.33 -25.10
CA ALA A 3 -28.16 7.54 -23.93
C ALA A 3 -27.36 7.30 -22.65
N LEU A 4 -27.54 8.18 -21.66
CA LEU A 4 -27.01 7.96 -20.33
C LEU A 4 -27.79 6.83 -19.64
N TYR A 5 -27.10 6.04 -18.82
CA TYR A 5 -27.76 5.06 -17.98
C TYR A 5 -28.58 5.72 -16.87
N ASN A 6 -29.61 5.06 -16.39
CA ASN A 6 -30.39 5.49 -15.23
C ASN A 6 -29.57 5.50 -13.95
N THR A 7 -28.70 4.51 -13.81
CA THR A 7 -27.68 4.38 -12.77
C THR A 7 -26.37 3.88 -13.39
N PRO A 8 -25.20 4.25 -12.87
CA PRO A 8 -23.95 3.77 -13.43
C PRO A 8 -23.81 2.25 -13.26
N GLN A 9 -23.09 1.63 -14.18
CA GLN A 9 -22.72 0.22 -14.09
C GLN A 9 -21.33 0.09 -13.50
N PHE A 10 -21.13 -0.96 -12.69
CA PHE A 10 -19.86 -1.29 -12.08
C PHE A 10 -19.42 -2.65 -12.61
N ILE A 11 -18.23 -2.70 -13.21
CA ILE A 11 -17.60 -3.93 -13.66
C ILE A 11 -16.26 -4.02 -12.97
N HIS A 12 -16.03 -5.13 -12.27
CA HIS A 12 -14.82 -5.34 -11.51
C HIS A 12 -13.90 -6.30 -12.24
N HIS A 13 -12.72 -5.85 -12.65
CA HIS A 13 -11.70 -6.64 -13.35
C HIS A 13 -10.62 -7.18 -12.41
N GLY A 14 -10.88 -7.13 -11.10
CA GLY A 14 -10.04 -7.64 -10.02
C GLY A 14 -10.44 -7.09 -8.66
N ALA A 15 -9.78 -7.56 -7.61
CA ALA A 15 -10.05 -7.27 -6.19
C ALA A 15 -11.48 -7.62 -5.73
N VAL A 16 -12.11 -8.63 -6.34
CA VAL A 16 -13.42 -9.17 -5.93
C VAL A 16 -13.30 -10.51 -5.22
N ASP A 17 -12.29 -11.31 -5.52
CA ASP A 17 -12.04 -12.60 -4.88
C ASP A 17 -10.95 -12.53 -3.79
N GLY A 18 -10.21 -11.41 -3.73
CA GLY A 18 -9.11 -11.18 -2.80
C GLY A 18 -8.74 -9.72 -2.63
N VAL A 19 -7.46 -9.47 -2.31
CA VAL A 19 -6.90 -8.16 -1.97
C VAL A 19 -6.01 -7.58 -3.07
N THR A 20 -5.88 -8.24 -4.24
CA THR A 20 -4.95 -7.77 -5.27
C THR A 20 -5.63 -7.55 -6.62
N GLY A 21 -4.95 -6.90 -7.54
CA GLY A 21 -5.47 -6.65 -8.89
C GLY A 21 -6.57 -5.60 -8.97
N SER A 22 -6.63 -4.64 -8.03
CA SER A 22 -7.67 -3.61 -7.99
C SER A 22 -7.84 -2.93 -9.35
N CYS A 23 -9.03 -3.09 -9.96
CA CYS A 23 -9.34 -2.54 -11.27
C CYS A 23 -10.85 -2.51 -11.45
N HIS A 24 -11.44 -1.33 -11.38
CA HIS A 24 -12.88 -1.16 -11.37
C HIS A 24 -13.30 -0.22 -12.51
N GLU A 25 -14.13 -0.73 -13.41
CA GLU A 25 -14.71 0.07 -14.46
C GLU A 25 -16.04 0.69 -13.99
N TYR A 26 -16.14 1.99 -14.16
CA TYR A 26 -17.31 2.78 -13.84
C TYR A 26 -17.90 3.33 -15.14
N ARG A 27 -19.00 2.72 -15.60
CA ARG A 27 -19.63 2.99 -16.88
C ARG A 27 -20.90 3.82 -16.73
N ILE A 28 -20.98 4.92 -17.45
CA ILE A 28 -22.13 5.86 -17.42
C ILE A 28 -22.95 5.86 -18.71
N SER A 29 -22.39 5.28 -19.77
CA SER A 29 -23.10 4.99 -21.04
C SER A 29 -22.34 3.91 -21.81
N ASP A 30 -22.90 3.38 -22.92
CA ASP A 30 -22.25 2.36 -23.75
C ASP A 30 -20.88 2.77 -24.29
N HIS A 31 -20.63 4.08 -24.44
CA HIS A 31 -19.41 4.62 -25.04
C HIS A 31 -18.56 5.44 -24.06
N TYR A 32 -18.90 5.43 -22.77
CA TYR A 32 -18.16 6.19 -21.77
C TYR A 32 -18.05 5.45 -20.44
N ALA A 33 -16.83 5.11 -20.12
CA ALA A 33 -16.44 4.61 -18.82
C ALA A 33 -15.15 5.31 -18.34
N VAL A 34 -14.91 5.24 -17.04
CA VAL A 34 -13.62 5.51 -16.43
C VAL A 34 -13.14 4.27 -15.67
N LEU A 35 -11.84 4.07 -15.64
CA LEU A 35 -11.22 3.00 -14.90
C LEU A 35 -10.69 3.55 -13.57
N ILE A 36 -10.98 2.89 -12.47
CA ILE A 36 -10.44 3.21 -11.15
C ILE A 36 -9.41 2.13 -10.83
N ASP A 37 -8.16 2.53 -10.76
CA ASP A 37 -6.98 1.68 -10.62
C ASP A 37 -6.80 0.67 -11.79
N CYS A 38 -5.62 0.07 -11.86
CA CYS A 38 -5.27 -1.00 -12.80
C CYS A 38 -4.12 -1.82 -12.21
N GLY A 39 -4.44 -2.60 -11.19
CA GLY A 39 -3.51 -3.27 -10.31
C GLY A 39 -3.05 -4.64 -10.79
N LEU A 40 -1.89 -5.07 -10.29
CA LEU A 40 -1.33 -6.40 -10.54
C LEU A 40 -1.87 -7.40 -9.51
N PHE A 41 -2.14 -8.63 -9.96
CA PHE A 41 -2.45 -9.75 -9.06
C PHE A 41 -1.17 -10.28 -8.40
N GLN A 42 -1.28 -10.71 -7.15
CA GLN A 42 -0.15 -11.22 -6.35
C GLN A 42 -0.56 -12.44 -5.51
N GLY A 43 0.44 -13.22 -5.06
CA GLY A 43 0.24 -14.36 -4.16
C GLY A 43 -0.66 -15.45 -4.73
N ALA A 44 -1.53 -15.99 -3.90
CA ALA A 44 -2.45 -17.08 -4.29
C ALA A 44 -3.44 -16.70 -5.39
N GLU A 45 -3.75 -15.42 -5.56
CA GLU A 45 -4.63 -14.93 -6.62
C GLU A 45 -4.00 -15.04 -8.01
N VAL A 46 -2.67 -15.09 -8.10
CA VAL A 46 -1.94 -15.41 -9.34
C VAL A 46 -2.04 -16.90 -9.67
N SER A 47 -2.06 -17.78 -8.66
CA SER A 47 -2.00 -19.23 -8.82
C SER A 47 -3.37 -19.91 -8.94
N ALA A 48 -4.45 -19.29 -8.48
CA ALA A 48 -5.75 -19.95 -8.33
C ALA A 48 -6.59 -20.03 -9.60
N SER A 49 -6.36 -19.18 -10.60
CA SER A 49 -7.08 -19.19 -11.87
C SER A 49 -6.17 -18.85 -13.03
N GLY A 50 -6.22 -19.61 -14.12
CA GLY A 50 -5.36 -19.40 -15.30
C GLY A 50 -5.41 -17.99 -15.91
N SER A 51 -6.45 -17.20 -15.66
CA SER A 51 -6.58 -15.80 -16.09
C SER A 51 -5.77 -14.82 -15.25
N ALA A 52 -5.51 -15.13 -13.98
CA ALA A 52 -4.72 -14.26 -13.10
C ALA A 52 -3.21 -14.31 -13.42
N HIS A 53 -2.74 -15.34 -14.11
CA HIS A 53 -1.33 -15.44 -14.57
C HIS A 53 -0.98 -14.48 -15.71
N THR A 54 -1.97 -13.91 -16.39
CA THR A 54 -1.72 -12.99 -17.50
C THR A 54 -2.00 -11.56 -17.07
N PRO A 55 -0.96 -10.72 -16.94
CA PRO A 55 -1.14 -9.30 -16.57
C PRO A 55 -1.74 -8.47 -17.70
N GLN A 56 -1.95 -9.05 -18.88
CA GLN A 56 -2.55 -8.41 -20.04
C GLN A 56 -3.98 -7.95 -19.74
N ILE A 57 -4.40 -6.91 -20.46
CA ILE A 57 -5.77 -6.40 -20.40
C ILE A 57 -6.64 -7.29 -21.28
N GLY A 58 -7.54 -8.06 -20.65
CA GLY A 58 -8.43 -9.01 -21.31
C GLY A 58 -9.86 -8.49 -21.56
N PHE A 59 -10.08 -7.18 -21.43
CA PHE A 59 -11.38 -6.52 -21.62
C PHE A 59 -11.28 -5.39 -22.62
N ASP A 60 -12.41 -5.01 -23.22
CA ASP A 60 -12.49 -3.88 -24.16
C ASP A 60 -12.22 -2.55 -23.47
N ILE A 61 -11.37 -1.73 -24.07
CA ILE A 61 -10.95 -0.42 -23.53
C ILE A 61 -11.38 0.77 -24.39
N ASP A 62 -12.05 0.57 -25.51
CA ASP A 62 -12.38 1.64 -26.49
C ASP A 62 -13.30 2.72 -25.90
N HIS A 63 -14.16 2.29 -24.96
CA HIS A 63 -15.09 3.16 -24.27
C HIS A 63 -14.49 3.80 -22.99
N ILE A 64 -13.29 3.40 -22.57
CA ILE A 64 -12.61 3.94 -21.38
C ILE A 64 -11.94 5.26 -21.72
N LYS A 65 -12.40 6.35 -21.11
CA LYS A 65 -11.96 7.72 -21.42
C LYS A 65 -10.89 8.25 -20.49
N ALA A 66 -10.76 7.68 -19.29
CA ALA A 66 -9.76 8.07 -18.30
C ALA A 66 -9.41 6.91 -17.37
N LEU A 67 -8.19 6.92 -16.84
CA LEU A 67 -7.78 6.14 -15.67
C LEU A 67 -7.66 7.09 -14.48
N ILE A 68 -8.20 6.70 -13.34
CA ILE A 68 -8.14 7.42 -12.08
C ILE A 68 -7.41 6.53 -11.07
N VAL A 69 -6.26 6.97 -10.59
CA VAL A 69 -5.41 6.21 -9.66
C VAL A 69 -5.66 6.68 -8.25
N THR A 70 -6.08 5.77 -7.38
CA THR A 70 -6.30 6.05 -5.95
C THR A 70 -4.98 6.23 -5.22
N HIS A 71 -4.04 5.32 -5.44
CA HIS A 71 -2.68 5.36 -4.90
C HIS A 71 -1.74 4.44 -5.70
N VAL A 72 -0.45 4.43 -5.34
CA VAL A 72 0.58 3.84 -6.19
C VAL A 72 1.09 2.47 -5.74
N HIS A 73 0.40 1.73 -4.88
CA HIS A 73 0.76 0.34 -4.62
C HIS A 73 0.58 -0.52 -5.86
N ILE A 74 1.38 -1.58 -5.96
CA ILE A 74 1.49 -2.39 -7.18
C ILE A 74 0.19 -3.11 -7.53
N ASP A 75 -0.60 -3.50 -6.55
CA ASP A 75 -1.93 -4.10 -6.67
C ASP A 75 -3.02 -3.10 -7.09
N HIS A 76 -2.67 -1.81 -7.22
CA HIS A 76 -3.52 -0.74 -7.77
C HIS A 76 -3.01 -0.15 -9.08
N VAL A 77 -1.71 -0.30 -9.41
CA VAL A 77 -1.15 0.34 -10.61
C VAL A 77 -0.33 -0.59 -11.51
N GLY A 78 -0.03 -1.81 -11.06
CA GLY A 78 0.99 -2.65 -11.70
C GLY A 78 0.64 -3.13 -13.12
N ARG A 79 -0.63 -3.10 -13.55
CA ARG A 79 -1.03 -3.40 -14.92
C ARG A 79 -1.14 -2.15 -15.81
N ILE A 80 -0.83 -0.96 -15.34
CA ILE A 80 -0.83 0.25 -16.18
C ILE A 80 0.09 0.08 -17.40
N PRO A 81 1.31 -0.48 -17.33
CA PRO A 81 2.12 -0.70 -18.52
C PRO A 81 1.41 -1.58 -19.58
N TYR A 82 0.67 -2.58 -19.15
CA TYR A 82 -0.12 -3.46 -20.04
C TYR A 82 -1.35 -2.74 -20.60
N LEU A 83 -1.99 -1.86 -19.84
CA LEU A 83 -3.07 -1.00 -20.29
C LEU A 83 -2.58 -0.04 -21.39
N LEU A 84 -1.40 0.56 -21.21
CA LEU A 84 -0.76 1.38 -22.23
C LEU A 84 -0.43 0.55 -23.48
N ALA A 85 0.11 -0.66 -23.32
CA ALA A 85 0.42 -1.56 -24.43
C ALA A 85 -0.85 -1.98 -25.21
N ALA A 86 -1.99 -2.16 -24.53
CA ALA A 86 -3.29 -2.46 -25.13
C ALA A 86 -3.87 -1.27 -25.94
N GLY A 87 -3.24 -0.10 -25.90
CA GLY A 87 -3.64 1.05 -26.72
C GLY A 87 -4.27 2.21 -25.93
N PHE A 88 -4.48 2.08 -24.61
CA PHE A 88 -5.05 3.18 -23.84
C PHE A 88 -4.23 4.47 -24.01
N SER A 89 -4.90 5.54 -24.40
CA SER A 89 -4.30 6.85 -24.69
C SER A 89 -4.92 7.99 -23.89
N GLY A 90 -5.89 7.68 -23.02
CA GLY A 90 -6.57 8.66 -22.17
C GLY A 90 -5.69 9.22 -21.05
N PRO A 91 -6.15 10.29 -20.38
CA PRO A 91 -5.45 10.85 -19.22
C PRO A 91 -5.45 9.90 -18.01
N VAL A 92 -4.37 9.96 -17.23
CA VAL A 92 -4.19 9.26 -15.96
C VAL A 92 -4.23 10.28 -14.83
N TYR A 93 -5.37 10.40 -14.19
CA TYR A 93 -5.58 11.32 -13.07
C TYR A 93 -5.08 10.69 -11.77
N CYS A 94 -4.27 11.41 -11.00
CA CYS A 94 -3.81 10.98 -9.68
C CYS A 94 -3.46 12.19 -8.81
N SER A 95 -3.30 12.02 -7.51
CA SER A 95 -2.85 13.12 -6.65
C SER A 95 -1.45 13.60 -7.05
N ILE A 96 -1.09 14.84 -6.70
CA ILE A 96 0.24 15.40 -7.01
C ILE A 96 1.36 14.49 -6.47
N ALA A 97 1.22 13.96 -5.26
CA ALA A 97 2.23 13.07 -4.71
C ALA A 97 2.27 11.73 -5.46
N SER A 98 1.11 11.16 -5.80
CA SER A 98 1.05 9.96 -6.65
C SER A 98 1.65 10.20 -8.03
N ALA A 99 1.49 11.38 -8.63
CA ALA A 99 2.09 11.73 -9.91
C ALA A 99 3.64 11.71 -9.89
N THR A 100 4.23 12.05 -8.74
CA THR A 100 5.69 11.96 -8.53
C THR A 100 6.14 10.51 -8.29
N LEU A 101 5.35 9.73 -7.55
CA LEU A 101 5.72 8.39 -7.09
C LEU A 101 5.41 7.31 -8.14
N LEU A 102 4.35 7.47 -8.94
CA LEU A 102 3.88 6.48 -9.91
C LEU A 102 4.95 6.06 -10.93
N PRO A 103 5.74 6.98 -11.54
CA PRO A 103 6.81 6.57 -12.44
C PRO A 103 7.88 5.71 -11.76
N LEU A 104 8.18 5.91 -10.46
CA LEU A 104 9.16 5.12 -9.73
C LEU A 104 8.67 3.69 -9.50
N VAL A 105 7.39 3.53 -9.14
CA VAL A 105 6.76 2.20 -8.97
C VAL A 105 6.72 1.45 -10.28
N LEU A 106 6.29 2.10 -11.36
CA LEU A 106 6.12 1.44 -12.66
C LEU A 106 7.44 1.16 -13.36
N GLU A 107 8.49 1.96 -13.12
CA GLU A 107 9.83 1.63 -13.57
C GLU A 107 10.31 0.27 -13.01
N ASP A 108 10.14 0.08 -11.70
CA ASP A 108 10.49 -1.18 -11.05
C ASP A 108 9.62 -2.33 -11.56
N ALA A 109 8.31 -2.14 -11.66
CA ALA A 109 7.38 -3.13 -12.17
C ALA A 109 7.70 -3.57 -13.61
N VAL A 110 8.06 -2.63 -14.49
CA VAL A 110 8.47 -2.94 -15.87
C VAL A 110 9.77 -3.73 -15.88
N LYS A 111 10.77 -3.33 -15.09
CA LYS A 111 12.07 -4.02 -14.99
C LYS A 111 11.95 -5.43 -14.45
N MET A 112 11.04 -5.66 -13.52
CA MET A 112 10.85 -6.97 -12.89
C MET A 112 9.94 -7.89 -13.69
N GLY A 113 8.88 -7.37 -14.33
CA GLY A 113 7.83 -8.16 -14.93
C GLY A 113 7.79 -8.17 -16.47
N ILE A 114 8.42 -7.19 -17.14
CA ILE A 114 8.31 -7.03 -18.60
C ILE A 114 9.68 -7.12 -19.28
N SER A 115 10.58 -6.17 -18.99
CA SER A 115 11.90 -6.10 -19.63
C SER A 115 12.85 -5.23 -18.83
N ARG A 116 14.13 -5.65 -18.84
CA ARG A 116 15.25 -4.85 -18.30
C ARG A 116 15.92 -3.96 -19.34
N ASP A 117 15.43 -3.98 -20.59
CA ASP A 117 15.96 -3.10 -21.63
C ASP A 117 15.66 -1.63 -21.30
N PRO A 118 16.67 -0.78 -21.09
CA PRO A 118 16.49 0.62 -20.72
C PRO A 118 15.65 1.39 -21.72
N ALA A 119 15.80 1.12 -23.02
CA ALA A 119 15.08 1.84 -24.08
C ALA A 119 13.57 1.56 -23.99
N LEU A 120 13.17 0.31 -23.73
CA LEU A 120 11.76 -0.04 -23.54
C LEU A 120 11.19 0.57 -22.25
N VAL A 121 11.94 0.48 -21.15
CA VAL A 121 11.54 1.09 -19.87
C VAL A 121 11.30 2.59 -20.05
N ASP A 122 12.27 3.30 -20.65
CA ASP A 122 12.18 4.74 -20.87
C ASP A 122 11.01 5.11 -21.79
N ALA A 123 10.72 4.33 -22.84
CA ALA A 123 9.61 4.55 -23.73
C ALA A 123 8.25 4.43 -23.01
N VAL A 124 8.09 3.41 -22.16
CA VAL A 124 6.87 3.22 -21.32
C VAL A 124 6.70 4.39 -20.36
N LEU A 125 7.76 4.76 -19.65
CA LEU A 125 7.71 5.86 -18.69
C LEU A 125 7.49 7.22 -19.36
N ALA A 126 8.07 7.47 -20.54
CA ALA A 126 7.84 8.68 -21.31
C ALA A 126 6.37 8.78 -21.75
N ARG A 127 5.76 7.66 -22.19
CA ARG A 127 4.34 7.59 -22.53
C ARG A 127 3.47 7.89 -21.32
N LEU A 128 3.74 7.22 -20.18
CA LEU A 128 3.02 7.44 -18.93
C LEU A 128 3.07 8.91 -18.49
N ARG A 129 4.27 9.53 -18.47
CA ARG A 129 4.45 10.92 -18.03
C ARG A 129 3.64 11.91 -18.86
N ARG A 130 3.44 11.66 -20.16
CA ARG A 130 2.60 12.50 -21.02
C ARG A 130 1.10 12.40 -20.69
N GLN A 131 0.66 11.29 -20.10
CA GLN A 131 -0.75 11.04 -19.80
C GLN A 131 -1.11 11.40 -18.35
N ILE A 132 -0.12 11.50 -17.42
CA ILE A 132 -0.36 11.87 -16.03
C ILE A 132 -0.92 13.29 -15.93
N VAL A 133 -2.04 13.41 -15.20
CA VAL A 133 -2.68 14.67 -14.82
C VAL A 133 -2.65 14.79 -13.30
N PRO A 134 -1.71 15.58 -12.72
CA PRO A 134 -1.62 15.78 -11.29
C PRO A 134 -2.81 16.56 -10.76
N CYS A 135 -3.45 16.05 -9.71
CA CYS A 135 -4.66 16.60 -9.13
C CYS A 135 -4.43 17.10 -7.70
N GLU A 136 -4.84 18.33 -7.41
CA GLU A 136 -4.90 18.84 -6.04
C GLU A 136 -6.06 18.18 -5.27
N PHE A 137 -5.80 17.87 -4.00
CA PHE A 137 -6.87 17.41 -3.11
C PHE A 137 -7.99 18.45 -2.96
N LYS A 138 -9.21 17.98 -2.79
CA LYS A 138 -10.42 18.75 -2.50
C LYS A 138 -10.91 19.66 -3.64
N ARG A 139 -10.29 19.60 -4.82
CA ARG A 139 -10.73 20.33 -6.01
C ARG A 139 -11.48 19.41 -6.96
N TRP A 140 -12.61 19.89 -7.50
CA TRP A 140 -13.29 19.23 -8.60
C TRP A 140 -12.55 19.48 -9.91
N ILE A 141 -12.40 18.42 -10.69
CA ILE A 141 -11.71 18.40 -11.97
C ILE A 141 -12.67 17.78 -12.99
N ASP A 142 -12.89 18.45 -14.09
CA ASP A 142 -13.70 17.91 -15.17
C ASP A 142 -12.95 16.78 -15.88
N LEU A 143 -13.65 15.67 -16.11
CA LEU A 143 -13.16 14.54 -16.89
C LEU A 143 -13.41 14.78 -18.39
N PRO A 144 -12.82 13.96 -19.31
CA PRO A 144 -13.08 14.08 -20.73
C PRO A 144 -14.56 14.22 -21.04
N ALA A 145 -14.90 15.14 -21.92
CA ALA A 145 -16.26 15.61 -22.09
C ALA A 145 -17.23 14.52 -22.59
N LEU A 146 -18.35 14.40 -21.88
CA LEU A 146 -19.58 13.79 -22.37
C LEU A 146 -20.70 14.81 -22.12
N ALA A 147 -21.15 15.50 -23.15
CA ALA A 147 -21.92 16.74 -23.05
C ALA A 147 -23.15 16.67 -22.13
N SER A 148 -23.85 15.52 -22.05
CA SER A 148 -25.03 15.34 -21.22
C SER A 148 -24.71 14.93 -19.78
N ALA A 149 -23.53 14.32 -19.51
CA ALA A 149 -23.18 13.76 -18.21
C ALA A 149 -22.39 14.70 -17.32
N SER A 150 -21.56 15.59 -17.90
CA SER A 150 -20.66 16.49 -17.17
C SER A 150 -19.88 15.77 -16.06
N PRO A 151 -19.13 14.69 -16.40
CA PRO A 151 -18.44 13.89 -15.40
C PRO A 151 -17.26 14.66 -14.81
N ARG A 152 -17.11 14.59 -13.50
CA ARG A 152 -16.01 15.22 -12.76
C ARG A 152 -15.54 14.37 -11.60
N VAL A 153 -14.26 14.54 -11.24
CA VAL A 153 -13.60 13.81 -10.16
C VAL A 153 -13.06 14.76 -9.09
N ARG A 154 -13.03 14.30 -7.86
CA ARG A 154 -12.36 14.98 -6.77
C ARG A 154 -11.59 13.96 -5.93
N PHE A 155 -10.33 14.26 -5.65
CA PHE A 155 -9.45 13.46 -4.81
C PHE A 155 -9.51 13.96 -3.37
N GLN A 156 -9.66 13.06 -2.42
CA GLN A 156 -9.65 13.34 -0.99
C GLN A 156 -8.60 12.47 -0.30
N PRO A 157 -7.86 12.98 0.71
CA PRO A 157 -6.85 12.16 1.38
C PRO A 157 -7.42 10.87 1.96
N ALA A 158 -6.85 9.74 1.60
CA ALA A 158 -7.20 8.42 2.13
C ALA A 158 -6.31 7.97 3.29
N GLY A 159 -5.12 8.56 3.48
CA GLY A 159 -4.25 8.32 4.63
C GLY A 159 -3.53 6.98 4.67
N HIS A 160 -3.50 6.24 3.54
CA HIS A 160 -2.89 4.92 3.44
C HIS A 160 -1.39 4.98 3.15
N ILE A 161 -0.98 5.72 2.11
CA ILE A 161 0.40 6.13 1.83
C ILE A 161 0.42 7.58 1.35
N LEU A 162 1.61 8.18 1.19
CA LEU A 162 1.72 9.55 0.70
C LEU A 162 1.10 9.68 -0.70
N GLY A 163 0.11 10.54 -0.83
CA GLY A 163 -0.64 10.74 -2.06
C GLY A 163 -1.88 9.88 -2.23
N SER A 164 -2.12 8.91 -1.35
CA SER A 164 -3.34 8.08 -1.43
C SER A 164 -4.61 8.91 -1.29
N ALA A 165 -5.58 8.58 -2.11
CA ALA A 165 -6.86 9.27 -2.19
C ALA A 165 -8.04 8.31 -2.23
N TYR A 166 -9.11 8.65 -1.53
CA TYR A 166 -10.41 8.17 -1.96
C TYR A 166 -10.97 9.12 -3.03
N ILE A 167 -11.77 8.57 -3.94
CA ILE A 167 -12.22 9.27 -5.13
C ILE A 167 -13.71 9.56 -5.02
N GLU A 168 -14.08 10.81 -5.22
CA GLU A 168 -15.48 11.21 -5.43
C GLU A 168 -15.69 11.44 -6.94
N LEU A 169 -16.55 10.64 -7.54
CA LEU A 169 -17.06 10.86 -8.91
C LEU A 169 -18.43 11.51 -8.85
N SER A 170 -18.68 12.49 -9.72
CA SER A 170 -20.00 13.09 -9.86
C SER A 170 -20.32 13.29 -11.33
N HIS A 171 -21.52 12.88 -11.74
CA HIS A 171 -22.00 13.09 -13.11
C HIS A 171 -23.54 13.14 -13.13
N ASN A 172 -24.12 13.54 -14.27
CA ASN A 172 -25.55 13.40 -14.48
C ASN A 172 -25.87 12.00 -15.03
N THR A 173 -26.94 11.41 -14.55
CA THR A 173 -27.56 10.22 -15.14
C THR A 173 -28.82 10.59 -15.91
N ALA A 174 -29.49 9.63 -16.54
CA ALA A 174 -30.78 9.88 -17.20
C ALA A 174 -31.87 10.35 -16.21
N LEU A 175 -31.78 9.93 -14.95
CA LEU A 175 -32.80 10.21 -13.92
C LEU A 175 -32.38 11.28 -12.90
N LYS A 176 -31.10 11.48 -12.66
CA LYS A 176 -30.59 12.32 -11.56
C LYS A 176 -29.46 13.21 -11.99
N ARG A 177 -29.49 14.47 -11.59
CA ARG A 177 -28.35 15.38 -11.71
C ARG A 177 -27.43 15.23 -10.51
N GLY A 178 -26.12 15.21 -10.78
CA GLY A 178 -25.09 15.17 -9.74
C GLY A 178 -25.07 13.84 -8.97
N TYR A 179 -25.35 12.72 -9.64
CA TYR A 179 -25.15 11.38 -9.05
C TYR A 179 -23.70 11.24 -8.57
N LYS A 180 -23.52 10.81 -7.33
CA LYS A 180 -22.21 10.76 -6.70
C LYS A 180 -21.84 9.34 -6.27
N THR A 181 -20.67 8.89 -6.72
CA THR A 181 -20.07 7.61 -6.29
C THR A 181 -18.75 7.87 -5.60
N ILE A 182 -18.49 7.14 -4.52
CA ILE A 182 -17.23 7.14 -3.80
C ILE A 182 -16.51 5.81 -4.09
N PHE A 183 -15.23 5.88 -4.45
CA PHE A 183 -14.31 4.74 -4.42
C PHE A 183 -13.29 4.99 -3.31
N SER A 184 -13.26 4.12 -2.32
CA SER A 184 -12.38 4.32 -1.16
C SER A 184 -10.90 4.22 -1.52
N GLY A 185 -10.53 3.44 -2.55
CA GLY A 185 -9.20 2.88 -2.62
C GLY A 185 -8.88 2.21 -1.29
N ASP A 186 -7.63 2.21 -0.91
CA ASP A 186 -7.22 1.75 0.41
C ASP A 186 -7.31 2.88 1.43
N LEU A 187 -8.09 2.67 2.48
CA LEU A 187 -8.28 3.63 3.55
C LEU A 187 -7.21 3.46 4.62
N GLY A 188 -6.56 4.55 4.96
CA GLY A 188 -5.56 4.58 6.01
C GLY A 188 -6.17 4.48 7.40
N ALA A 189 -5.41 3.89 8.29
CA ALA A 189 -5.74 3.87 9.70
C ALA A 189 -5.40 5.21 10.38
N PRO A 190 -6.10 5.58 11.47
CA PRO A 190 -5.79 6.80 12.20
C PRO A 190 -4.38 6.76 12.81
N TYR A 191 -3.81 7.95 13.04
CA TYR A 191 -2.47 8.13 13.63
C TYR A 191 -1.30 7.53 12.81
N ALA A 192 -1.45 7.38 11.50
CA ALA A 192 -0.33 7.06 10.64
C ALA A 192 0.63 8.27 10.58
N PRO A 193 1.97 8.07 10.76
CA PRO A 193 2.91 9.16 10.62
C PRO A 193 2.96 9.70 9.19
N LEU A 194 3.30 10.96 9.02
CA LEU A 194 3.40 11.67 7.76
C LEU A 194 2.06 11.97 7.06
N LEU A 195 0.98 11.27 7.42
CA LEU A 195 -0.25 11.23 6.65
C LEU A 195 -1.46 11.74 7.44
N PRO A 196 -2.34 12.55 6.84
CA PRO A 196 -3.61 12.90 7.45
C PRO A 196 -4.56 11.69 7.42
N ALA A 197 -5.27 11.45 8.52
CA ALA A 197 -6.31 10.42 8.55
C ALA A 197 -7.44 10.74 7.54
N PRO A 198 -8.07 9.70 6.94
CA PRO A 198 -9.20 9.89 6.06
C PRO A 198 -10.38 10.52 6.80
N LYS A 199 -11.10 11.41 6.13
CA LYS A 199 -12.36 11.98 6.62
C LYS A 199 -13.51 11.36 5.87
N SER A 200 -14.57 11.01 6.58
CA SER A 200 -15.82 10.53 5.96
C SER A 200 -16.34 11.54 4.94
N PRO A 201 -16.75 11.07 3.74
CA PRO A 201 -17.38 11.96 2.75
C PRO A 201 -18.69 12.52 3.27
N TYR A 202 -19.11 13.67 2.74
CA TYR A 202 -20.35 14.31 3.16
C TYR A 202 -21.59 13.51 2.73
N ALA A 203 -21.62 13.08 1.48
CA ALA A 203 -22.72 12.35 0.87
C ALA A 203 -22.27 11.58 -0.36
N ALA A 204 -22.91 10.46 -0.64
CA ALA A 204 -22.81 9.71 -1.89
C ALA A 204 -24.11 8.95 -2.14
N ASP A 205 -24.38 8.59 -3.40
CA ASP A 205 -25.43 7.66 -3.77
C ASP A 205 -24.94 6.22 -3.62
N GLU A 206 -23.70 5.95 -4.05
CA GLU A 206 -23.05 4.65 -3.87
C GLU A 206 -21.61 4.81 -3.33
N VAL A 207 -21.16 3.81 -2.57
CA VAL A 207 -19.79 3.71 -2.06
C VAL A 207 -19.23 2.35 -2.44
N VAL A 208 -18.07 2.33 -3.10
CA VAL A 208 -17.24 1.14 -3.28
C VAL A 208 -16.14 1.21 -2.22
N ILE A 209 -16.08 0.23 -1.32
CA ILE A 209 -15.19 0.26 -0.15
C ILE A 209 -14.32 -0.99 -0.06
N GLU A 210 -13.05 -0.80 0.32
CA GLU A 210 -12.15 -1.90 0.67
C GLU A 210 -12.62 -2.68 1.89
N SER A 211 -12.05 -3.85 2.11
CA SER A 211 -12.37 -4.72 3.25
C SER A 211 -11.19 -5.56 3.73
N THR A 212 -9.96 -5.11 3.53
CA THR A 212 -8.72 -5.84 3.89
C THR A 212 -8.75 -6.32 5.35
N TYR A 213 -9.20 -5.47 6.26
CA TYR A 213 -9.40 -5.80 7.68
C TYR A 213 -10.88 -5.68 8.09
N GLY A 214 -11.78 -6.10 7.22
CA GLY A 214 -13.22 -6.07 7.47
C GLY A 214 -13.70 -6.99 8.57
N ASP A 215 -12.87 -7.93 9.03
CA ASP A 215 -13.17 -8.97 10.03
C ASP A 215 -12.53 -8.75 11.40
N ARG A 216 -11.68 -7.72 11.57
CA ARG A 216 -10.92 -7.55 12.82
C ARG A 216 -10.60 -6.10 13.15
N LEU A 217 -10.24 -5.88 14.41
CA LEU A 217 -9.74 -4.61 14.93
C LEU A 217 -8.22 -4.67 15.04
N HIS A 218 -7.57 -3.52 14.89
CA HIS A 218 -6.15 -3.39 15.17
C HIS A 218 -5.90 -3.25 16.67
N ASP A 219 -4.69 -3.60 17.09
CA ASP A 219 -4.19 -3.22 18.41
C ASP A 219 -4.22 -1.70 18.58
N GLU A 220 -4.20 -1.24 19.82
CA GLU A 220 -4.23 0.19 20.11
C GLU A 220 -3.05 0.92 19.43
N ARG A 221 -3.38 1.73 18.43
CA ARG A 221 -2.40 2.42 17.58
C ARG A 221 -1.65 3.53 18.30
N ARG A 222 -2.21 4.09 19.37
CA ARG A 222 -1.53 5.12 20.17
C ARG A 222 -0.34 4.58 20.93
N SER A 223 -0.37 3.31 21.32
CA SER A 223 0.72 2.64 22.02
C SER A 223 1.74 1.95 21.12
N ARG A 224 1.57 2.00 19.78
CA ARG A 224 2.40 1.23 18.85
C ARG A 224 3.90 1.59 18.91
N ILE A 225 4.24 2.88 19.13
CA ILE A 225 5.64 3.31 19.28
C ILE A 225 6.25 2.70 20.55
N ALA A 226 5.51 2.71 21.67
CA ALA A 226 5.96 2.07 22.90
C ALA A 226 6.12 0.56 22.73
N ARG A 227 5.21 -0.09 21.99
CA ARG A 227 5.32 -1.53 21.68
C ARG A 227 6.53 -1.82 20.79
N LEU A 228 6.75 -0.99 19.74
CA LEU A 228 7.96 -1.12 18.91
C LEU A 228 9.21 -1.00 19.77
N GLU A 229 9.29 0.01 20.63
CA GLU A 229 10.42 0.19 21.54
C GLU A 229 10.64 -1.02 22.46
N GLN A 230 9.56 -1.57 23.04
CA GLN A 230 9.65 -2.78 23.88
C GLN A 230 10.17 -3.99 23.09
N VAL A 231 9.68 -4.19 21.85
CA VAL A 231 10.17 -5.23 20.95
C VAL A 231 11.66 -5.04 20.68
N LEU A 232 12.08 -3.82 20.32
CA LEU A 232 13.49 -3.52 20.04
C LEU A 232 14.37 -3.71 21.27
N LEU A 233 13.94 -3.26 22.46
CA LEU A 233 14.66 -3.47 23.71
C LEU A 233 14.83 -4.96 24.02
N HIS A 234 13.79 -5.78 23.79
CA HIS A 234 13.86 -7.22 23.96
C HIS A 234 14.80 -7.87 22.94
N SER A 235 14.57 -7.57 21.67
CA SER A 235 15.25 -8.19 20.53
C SER A 235 16.74 -7.88 20.41
N LEU A 236 17.19 -6.74 20.95
CA LEU A 236 18.59 -6.33 20.85
C LEU A 236 19.44 -6.74 22.04
N GLN A 237 18.89 -7.50 23.03
CA GLN A 237 19.62 -7.92 24.24
C GLN A 237 20.68 -9.00 23.96
N ASP A 238 20.43 -9.86 22.98
CA ASP A 238 21.25 -11.03 22.67
C ASP A 238 22.13 -10.86 21.42
N ASN A 239 22.37 -9.61 21.03
CA ASN A 239 23.20 -9.25 19.88
C ASN A 239 22.67 -9.80 18.55
N GLY A 240 21.35 -9.89 18.40
CA GLY A 240 20.70 -10.31 17.19
C GLY A 240 20.36 -9.16 16.23
N THR A 241 19.99 -9.53 15.02
CA THR A 241 19.46 -8.61 14.01
C THR A 241 17.94 -8.65 14.05
N VAL A 242 17.30 -7.47 14.03
CA VAL A 242 15.85 -7.33 13.89
C VAL A 242 15.51 -7.06 12.42
N LEU A 243 14.82 -8.01 11.78
CA LEU A 243 14.39 -7.90 10.39
C LEU A 243 12.97 -7.36 10.29
N PHE A 244 12.77 -6.35 9.48
CA PHE A 244 11.46 -5.82 9.12
C PHE A 244 11.21 -6.06 7.61
N PRO A 245 10.45 -7.11 7.24
CA PRO A 245 9.90 -7.19 5.88
C PRO A 245 8.95 -6.01 5.66
N ALA A 246 9.27 -5.15 4.69
CA ALA A 246 8.49 -3.94 4.46
C ALA A 246 8.42 -3.60 2.97
N PHE A 247 7.28 -3.08 2.53
CA PHE A 247 7.18 -2.48 1.21
C PHE A 247 8.09 -1.26 1.11
N SER A 248 8.70 -1.08 -0.05
CA SER A 248 9.63 0.02 -0.29
C SER A 248 8.98 1.40 -0.15
N ILE A 249 7.66 1.49 -0.35
CA ILE A 249 6.85 2.70 -0.19
C ILE A 249 5.85 2.55 0.95
N GLY A 250 5.64 3.60 1.72
CA GLY A 250 4.70 3.70 2.82
C GLY A 250 5.27 3.13 4.11
N ARG A 251 5.32 1.80 4.25
CA ARG A 251 5.71 1.14 5.50
C ARG A 251 7.15 1.43 5.92
N THR A 252 8.08 1.42 4.98
CA THR A 252 9.49 1.78 5.25
C THR A 252 9.59 3.20 5.83
N GLN A 253 8.90 4.19 5.23
CA GLN A 253 8.96 5.57 5.68
C GLN A 253 8.32 5.77 7.07
N GLU A 254 7.22 5.07 7.36
CA GLU A 254 6.60 5.11 8.68
C GLU A 254 7.49 4.51 9.78
N LEU A 255 8.14 3.37 9.49
CA LEU A 255 9.10 2.77 10.43
C LEU A 255 10.27 3.72 10.69
N LEU A 256 10.87 4.30 9.65
CA LEU A 256 11.97 5.26 9.79
C LEU A 256 11.56 6.45 10.63
N TYR A 257 10.37 6.99 10.42
CA TYR A 257 9.82 8.11 11.18
C TYR A 257 9.72 7.81 12.68
N GLU A 258 9.31 6.60 13.03
CA GLU A 258 9.14 6.20 14.43
C GLU A 258 10.46 5.74 15.08
N LEU A 259 11.34 5.07 14.32
CA LEU A 259 12.68 4.71 14.78
C LEU A 259 13.51 5.96 15.09
N GLU A 260 13.47 6.98 14.22
CA GLU A 260 14.10 8.28 14.49
C GLU A 260 13.57 8.90 15.78
N ALA A 261 12.26 8.84 16.00
CA ALA A 261 11.66 9.38 17.23
C ALA A 261 12.10 8.64 18.50
N ILE A 262 12.21 7.31 18.43
CA ILE A 262 12.71 6.48 19.56
C ILE A 262 14.18 6.83 19.83
N ILE A 263 15.03 6.81 18.81
CA ILE A 263 16.47 7.10 18.92
C ILE A 263 16.69 8.53 19.47
N HIS A 264 15.96 9.52 18.93
CA HIS A 264 16.07 10.89 19.40
C HIS A 264 15.68 11.04 20.88
N ARG A 265 14.61 10.39 21.32
CA ARG A 265 14.13 10.43 22.71
C ARG A 265 15.06 9.72 23.69
N LEU A 266 15.65 8.60 23.25
CA LEU A 266 16.49 7.74 24.07
C LEU A 266 18.00 7.97 23.84
N ARG A 267 18.36 9.04 23.15
CA ARG A 267 19.74 9.38 22.84
C ARG A 267 20.58 9.36 24.13
N GLY A 268 21.76 8.74 24.06
CA GLY A 268 22.67 8.58 25.18
C GLY A 268 22.31 7.47 26.17
N GLN A 269 21.09 6.90 26.09
CA GLN A 269 20.72 5.76 26.92
C GLN A 269 21.25 4.44 26.32
N LYS A 270 21.52 3.48 27.18
CA LYS A 270 21.99 2.15 26.78
C LYS A 270 20.80 1.24 26.45
N ILE A 271 20.90 0.50 25.36
CA ILE A 271 20.05 -0.66 25.05
C ILE A 271 20.55 -1.83 25.90
N HIS A 272 21.88 -2.11 25.89
CA HIS A 272 22.56 -3.08 26.74
C HIS A 272 24.00 -2.59 27.07
N ARG A 273 24.83 -3.43 27.71
CA ARG A 273 26.15 -3.01 28.20
C ARG A 273 27.07 -2.36 27.18
N GLN A 274 26.97 -2.77 25.91
CA GLN A 274 27.89 -2.39 24.81
C GLN A 274 27.21 -1.59 23.70
N LEU A 275 25.90 -1.32 23.78
CA LEU A 275 25.15 -0.64 22.73
C LEU A 275 24.28 0.48 23.30
N ARG A 276 24.36 1.66 22.70
CA ARG A 276 23.50 2.82 22.97
C ARG A 276 22.53 3.02 21.81
N TRP A 277 21.42 3.71 22.08
CA TRP A 277 20.43 4.01 21.05
C TRP A 277 21.00 4.86 19.89
N ASP A 278 21.91 5.77 20.17
CA ASP A 278 22.57 6.62 19.17
C ASP A 278 23.71 5.92 18.39
N GLU A 279 24.02 4.69 18.74
CA GLU A 279 25.00 3.82 18.05
C GLU A 279 24.31 2.70 17.23
N LEU A 280 23.00 2.51 17.39
CA LEU A 280 22.22 1.46 16.72
C LEU A 280 22.16 1.70 15.22
N GLN A 281 22.55 0.73 14.42
CA GLN A 281 22.51 0.81 12.96
C GLN A 281 21.10 0.50 12.45
N ILE A 282 20.53 1.43 11.68
CA ILE A 282 19.27 1.28 10.96
C ILE A 282 19.59 1.15 9.47
N ILE A 283 19.33 -0.01 8.91
CA ILE A 283 19.73 -0.35 7.54
C ILE A 283 18.48 -0.47 6.67
N VAL A 284 18.35 0.37 5.65
CA VAL A 284 17.38 0.20 4.58
C VAL A 284 18.05 -0.50 3.42
N ASP A 285 17.74 -1.78 3.26
CA ASP A 285 18.31 -2.60 2.20
C ASP A 285 17.32 -2.75 1.03
N SER A 286 17.09 -1.61 0.36
CA SER A 286 16.22 -1.50 -0.82
C SER A 286 16.57 -0.23 -1.61
N PRO A 287 17.15 -0.35 -2.82
CA PRO A 287 17.42 0.81 -3.68
C PRO A 287 16.14 1.57 -4.03
N LEU A 288 15.03 0.86 -4.19
CA LEU A 288 13.73 1.49 -4.46
C LEU A 288 13.23 2.29 -3.25
N ALA A 289 13.41 1.77 -2.02
CA ALA A 289 13.04 2.51 -0.82
C ALA A 289 13.87 3.80 -0.66
N ALA A 290 15.16 3.78 -1.01
CA ALA A 290 16.00 4.98 -1.03
C ALA A 290 15.44 6.05 -1.97
N ARG A 291 15.03 5.65 -3.18
CA ARG A 291 14.40 6.57 -4.15
C ARG A 291 13.06 7.12 -3.63
N PHE A 292 12.27 6.31 -2.94
CA PHE A 292 11.04 6.79 -2.30
C PHE A 292 11.31 7.72 -1.14
N ASN A 293 12.34 7.47 -0.31
CA ASN A 293 12.72 8.40 0.75
C ASN A 293 13.07 9.78 0.17
N ALA A 294 13.87 9.83 -0.90
CA ALA A 294 14.19 11.08 -1.58
C ALA A 294 12.94 11.77 -2.17
N ALA A 295 12.02 11.01 -2.76
CA ALA A 295 10.76 11.56 -3.28
C ALA A 295 9.84 12.08 -2.15
N TYR A 296 9.77 11.38 -1.01
CA TYR A 296 9.03 11.84 0.17
C TYR A 296 9.60 13.15 0.71
N GLU A 297 10.92 13.31 0.76
CA GLU A 297 11.56 14.57 1.17
C GLU A 297 11.26 15.72 0.20
N GLN A 298 11.21 15.46 -1.10
CA GLN A 298 10.76 16.47 -2.08
C GLN A 298 9.30 16.88 -1.87
N LEU A 299 8.48 15.98 -1.35
CA LEU A 299 7.06 16.16 -1.09
C LEU A 299 6.73 16.56 0.36
N LYS A 300 7.71 17.01 1.15
CA LYS A 300 7.56 17.35 2.58
C LYS A 300 6.46 18.37 2.88
N ASP A 301 6.11 19.22 1.92
CA ASP A 301 5.01 20.17 2.05
C ASP A 301 3.63 19.48 2.07
N ARG A 302 3.58 18.22 1.63
CA ARG A 302 2.37 17.37 1.62
C ARG A 302 2.25 16.49 2.88
N TRP A 303 3.27 16.49 3.76
CA TRP A 303 3.22 15.79 5.04
C TRP A 303 2.21 16.44 5.98
N ASP A 304 1.82 15.71 7.02
CA ASP A 304 0.93 16.22 8.03
C ASP A 304 1.57 17.33 8.88
N ASN A 305 0.80 17.91 9.81
CA ASN A 305 1.29 19.01 10.63
C ASN A 305 2.37 18.57 11.62
N GLU A 306 2.28 17.37 12.18
CA GLU A 306 3.25 16.84 13.13
C GLU A 306 4.62 16.67 12.47
N ALA A 307 4.66 16.00 11.32
CA ALA A 307 5.90 15.79 10.58
C ALA A 307 6.55 17.10 10.13
N ARG A 308 5.75 18.07 9.70
CA ARG A 308 6.27 19.42 9.36
C ARG A 308 6.82 20.17 10.57
N GLN A 309 6.25 19.97 11.77
CA GLN A 309 6.81 20.54 13.00
C GLN A 309 8.15 19.91 13.36
N ARG A 310 8.34 18.59 13.19
CA ARG A 310 9.65 17.93 13.38
C ARG A 310 10.72 18.53 12.46
N LEU A 311 10.41 18.73 11.18
CA LEU A 311 11.33 19.40 10.24
C LEU A 311 11.74 20.79 10.70
N LYS A 312 10.80 21.61 11.23
CA LYS A 312 11.10 22.93 11.79
C LYS A 312 12.01 22.88 13.03
N GLN A 313 12.03 21.76 13.74
CA GLN A 313 12.93 21.52 14.87
C GLN A 313 14.31 20.99 14.43
N GLY A 314 14.59 20.96 13.12
CA GLY A 314 15.86 20.43 12.57
C GLY A 314 15.95 18.90 12.56
N ARG A 315 14.84 18.19 12.76
CA ARG A 315 14.79 16.72 12.71
C ARG A 315 14.39 16.24 11.32
N HIS A 316 15.10 15.25 10.82
CA HIS A 316 14.90 14.69 9.48
C HIS A 316 14.58 13.20 9.57
N PRO A 317 13.31 12.80 9.77
CA PRO A 317 12.94 11.42 10.10
C PRO A 317 13.19 10.40 8.99
N LEU A 318 13.44 10.84 7.76
CA LEU A 318 13.82 9.95 6.65
C LEU A 318 15.30 10.07 6.26
N SER A 319 16.08 10.90 7.01
CA SER A 319 17.52 11.11 6.77
C SER A 319 18.18 11.51 8.09
N PHE A 320 18.59 10.53 8.89
CA PHE A 320 19.23 10.72 10.20
C PHE A 320 20.54 9.92 10.30
N GLU A 321 21.40 10.25 11.26
CA GLU A 321 22.77 9.76 11.37
C GLU A 321 22.92 8.24 11.39
N GLN A 322 22.01 7.53 12.05
CA GLN A 322 22.03 6.08 12.19
C GLN A 322 21.48 5.33 10.97
N LEU A 323 20.91 6.05 10.00
CA LEU A 323 20.30 5.46 8.80
C LEU A 323 21.34 5.20 7.71
N HIS A 324 21.46 3.94 7.33
CA HIS A 324 22.31 3.49 6.23
C HIS A 324 21.46 2.86 5.13
N THR A 325 21.74 3.23 3.89
CA THR A 325 21.05 2.67 2.72
C THR A 325 22.00 1.83 1.89
N ILE A 326 21.56 0.63 1.52
CA ILE A 326 22.32 -0.29 0.67
C ILE A 326 21.80 -0.21 -0.76
N GLU A 327 22.63 0.28 -1.67
CA GLU A 327 22.25 0.46 -3.07
C GLU A 327 22.68 -0.73 -3.94
N HIS A 328 23.93 -1.20 -3.78
CA HIS A 328 24.50 -2.23 -4.65
C HIS A 328 24.24 -3.65 -4.16
N HIS A 329 24.06 -4.57 -5.11
CA HIS A 329 23.80 -5.97 -4.79
C HIS A 329 24.99 -6.67 -4.09
N SER A 330 26.24 -6.32 -4.45
CA SER A 330 27.41 -6.84 -3.75
C SER A 330 27.45 -6.45 -2.29
N GLN A 331 27.18 -5.16 -1.97
CA GLN A 331 27.10 -4.68 -0.58
C GLN A 331 26.00 -5.39 0.21
N HIS A 332 24.86 -5.69 -0.43
CA HIS A 332 23.80 -6.48 0.17
C HIS A 332 24.29 -7.88 0.58
N LEU A 333 24.92 -8.62 -0.33
CA LEU A 333 25.41 -9.97 -0.04
C LEU A 333 26.47 -9.96 1.07
N ASP A 334 27.40 -9.00 1.03
CA ASP A 334 28.43 -8.83 2.05
C ASP A 334 27.81 -8.53 3.41
N LEU A 335 26.79 -7.68 3.46
CA LEU A 335 26.06 -7.34 4.68
C LEU A 335 25.31 -8.54 5.27
N VAL A 336 24.60 -9.33 4.45
CA VAL A 336 23.94 -10.56 4.89
C VAL A 336 24.92 -11.51 5.56
N GLN A 337 26.09 -11.74 4.92
CA GLN A 337 27.12 -12.61 5.48
C GLN A 337 27.78 -12.02 6.73
N PHE A 338 27.97 -10.70 6.77
CA PHE A 338 28.50 -10.01 7.94
C PHE A 338 27.58 -10.18 9.15
N LEU A 339 26.28 -9.88 9.02
CA LEU A 339 25.30 -10.00 10.10
C LEU A 339 25.17 -11.44 10.60
N LYS A 340 25.18 -12.42 9.69
CA LYS A 340 25.18 -13.85 10.04
C LYS A 340 26.36 -14.25 10.93
N ARG A 341 27.56 -13.71 10.66
CA ARG A 341 28.80 -14.10 11.36
C ARG A 341 29.07 -13.27 12.59
N SER A 342 28.85 -11.96 12.53
CA SER A 342 29.25 -11.02 13.58
C SER A 342 28.29 -10.98 14.75
N ARG A 343 27.01 -11.33 14.53
CA ARG A 343 25.91 -11.10 15.48
C ARG A 343 25.88 -9.67 16.02
N GLN A 344 26.23 -8.70 15.17
CA GLN A 344 26.17 -7.31 15.56
C GLN A 344 24.70 -6.84 15.58
N PRO A 345 24.24 -6.21 16.68
CA PRO A 345 22.90 -5.69 16.76
C PRO A 345 22.65 -4.66 15.66
N ALA A 346 21.61 -4.88 14.86
CA ALA A 346 21.19 -3.97 13.82
C ALA A 346 19.68 -4.12 13.55
N ILE A 347 19.07 -3.07 13.01
CA ILE A 347 17.73 -3.13 12.46
C ILE A 347 17.86 -3.12 10.94
N VAL A 348 17.27 -4.11 10.27
CA VAL A 348 17.26 -4.21 8.79
C VAL A 348 15.83 -4.10 8.29
N ILE A 349 15.56 -3.12 7.46
CA ILE A 349 14.29 -2.93 6.74
C ILE A 349 14.55 -3.29 5.28
N ALA A 350 13.92 -4.37 4.78
CA ALA A 350 14.16 -4.85 3.44
C ALA A 350 12.87 -5.25 2.71
N ALA A 351 12.83 -5.06 1.41
CA ALA A 351 11.73 -5.46 0.54
C ALA A 351 11.91 -6.94 0.08
N SER A 352 10.84 -7.70 -0.17
CA SER A 352 9.44 -7.28 -0.22
C SER A 352 8.74 -7.42 1.14
N GLY A 353 7.65 -6.67 1.30
CA GLY A 353 6.87 -6.70 2.54
C GLY A 353 6.12 -8.01 2.82
N MET A 354 5.86 -8.83 1.78
CA MET A 354 5.23 -10.16 1.89
C MET A 354 6.23 -11.31 1.73
N CYS A 355 7.52 -11.00 1.65
CA CYS A 355 8.62 -11.95 1.49
C CYS A 355 8.60 -12.76 0.17
N GLU A 356 7.83 -12.33 -0.84
CA GLU A 356 7.70 -13.01 -2.15
C GLU A 356 8.86 -12.72 -3.11
N GLY A 357 10.03 -12.39 -2.60
CA GLY A 357 11.21 -12.02 -3.36
C GLY A 357 11.92 -10.82 -2.75
N GLY A 358 12.85 -10.25 -3.51
CA GLY A 358 13.64 -9.12 -3.04
C GLY A 358 14.73 -9.50 -2.04
N ARG A 359 15.38 -8.49 -1.49
CA ARG A 359 16.55 -8.67 -0.62
C ARG A 359 16.23 -9.32 0.72
N ILE A 360 14.99 -9.17 1.21
CA ILE A 360 14.55 -9.79 2.47
C ILE A 360 14.73 -11.31 2.46
N VAL A 361 14.52 -11.96 1.32
CA VAL A 361 14.62 -13.43 1.21
C VAL A 361 16.02 -13.93 1.56
N ASN A 362 17.08 -13.21 1.15
CA ASN A 362 18.45 -13.57 1.49
C ASN A 362 18.74 -13.45 3.00
N TYR A 363 18.16 -12.43 3.67
CA TYR A 363 18.24 -12.32 5.12
C TYR A 363 17.49 -13.44 5.81
N LEU A 364 16.28 -13.78 5.35
CA LEU A 364 15.50 -14.90 5.91
C LEU A 364 16.24 -16.22 5.77
N LYS A 365 16.80 -16.52 4.61
CA LYS A 365 17.65 -17.72 4.40
C LYS A 365 18.86 -17.75 5.33
N ALA A 366 19.45 -16.61 5.61
CA ALA A 366 20.67 -16.54 6.42
C ALA A 366 20.43 -16.56 7.91
N LEU A 367 19.30 -16.05 8.41
CA LEU A 367 19.09 -15.68 9.81
C LEU A 367 17.90 -16.39 10.48
N LEU A 368 16.96 -16.99 9.75
CA LEU A 368 15.79 -17.67 10.35
C LEU A 368 16.16 -18.85 11.25
N ASP A 369 17.27 -19.54 10.96
CA ASP A 369 17.71 -20.73 11.75
C ASP A 369 18.59 -20.36 12.95
N ASP A 370 18.56 -19.12 13.43
CA ASP A 370 19.27 -18.66 14.61
C ASP A 370 18.35 -17.90 15.57
N ALA A 371 18.20 -18.38 16.79
CA ALA A 371 17.31 -17.83 17.80
C ALA A 371 17.69 -16.42 18.32
N ALA A 372 18.91 -15.95 18.01
CA ALA A 372 19.31 -14.59 18.34
C ALA A 372 18.63 -13.53 17.47
N HIS A 373 18.09 -13.92 16.31
CA HIS A 373 17.47 -12.99 15.38
C HIS A 373 15.94 -12.92 15.53
N GLN A 374 15.35 -11.83 15.11
CA GLN A 374 13.91 -11.62 15.14
C GLN A 374 13.40 -11.16 13.75
N VAL A 375 12.19 -11.62 13.42
CA VAL A 375 11.45 -11.11 12.25
C VAL A 375 10.19 -10.42 12.73
N VAL A 376 10.07 -9.13 12.47
CA VAL A 376 8.96 -8.31 12.96
C VAL A 376 8.09 -7.90 11.76
N PHE A 377 6.91 -8.50 11.68
CA PHE A 377 5.92 -8.18 10.67
C PHE A 377 5.10 -6.95 11.09
N VAL A 378 5.06 -5.96 10.23
CA VAL A 378 4.38 -4.68 10.42
C VAL A 378 3.29 -4.40 9.38
N GLY A 379 2.97 -5.39 8.54
CA GLY A 379 1.98 -5.31 7.47
C GLY A 379 1.19 -6.59 7.29
N TYR A 380 0.15 -6.51 6.48
CA TYR A 380 -0.64 -7.67 6.06
C TYR A 380 0.23 -8.68 5.30
N GLN A 381 0.00 -9.97 5.57
CA GLN A 381 0.64 -11.07 4.85
C GLN A 381 -0.46 -11.89 4.15
N ALA A 382 -0.49 -11.81 2.82
CA ALA A 382 -1.50 -12.51 2.02
C ALA A 382 -1.31 -14.03 2.11
N LYS A 383 -2.41 -14.79 2.09
CA LYS A 383 -2.37 -16.25 2.05
C LYS A 383 -1.58 -16.74 0.85
N GLY A 384 -0.77 -17.77 1.06
CA GLY A 384 0.11 -18.34 0.03
C GLY A 384 1.47 -17.65 -0.12
N THR A 385 1.73 -16.55 0.62
CA THR A 385 3.04 -15.89 0.63
C THR A 385 3.99 -16.51 1.65
N LEU A 386 5.30 -16.38 1.42
CA LEU A 386 6.32 -16.82 2.37
C LEU A 386 6.18 -16.11 3.72
N GLY A 387 5.87 -14.81 3.72
CA GLY A 387 5.64 -14.06 4.96
C GLY A 387 4.49 -14.61 5.78
N HIS A 388 3.38 -15.01 5.15
CA HIS A 388 2.26 -15.66 5.81
C HIS A 388 2.66 -17.02 6.41
N ALA A 389 3.42 -17.83 5.66
CA ALA A 389 3.93 -19.11 6.16
C ALA A 389 4.84 -18.93 7.38
N ILE A 390 5.75 -17.93 7.36
CA ILE A 390 6.61 -17.63 8.51
C ILE A 390 5.78 -17.19 9.72
N GLN A 391 4.76 -16.35 9.56
CA GLN A 391 3.87 -15.95 10.65
C GLN A 391 3.10 -17.13 11.25
N GLN A 392 2.70 -18.08 10.40
CA GLN A 392 1.92 -19.25 10.83
C GLN A 392 2.78 -20.29 11.54
N TYR A 393 3.95 -20.62 10.97
CA TYR A 393 4.77 -21.74 11.45
C TYR A 393 5.86 -21.32 12.45
N GLY A 394 6.29 -20.06 12.43
CA GLY A 394 7.33 -19.55 13.33
C GLY A 394 6.99 -19.71 14.80
N PRO A 395 5.83 -19.25 15.29
CA PRO A 395 5.46 -19.34 16.70
C PRO A 395 5.40 -20.77 17.27
N VAL A 396 5.32 -21.78 16.39
CA VAL A 396 5.29 -23.21 16.80
C VAL A 396 6.60 -23.94 16.51
N GLY A 397 7.68 -23.20 16.15
CA GLY A 397 8.99 -23.79 15.85
C GLY A 397 8.98 -24.65 14.58
N GLY A 398 8.16 -24.27 13.59
CA GLY A 398 8.04 -24.97 12.32
C GLY A 398 9.17 -24.66 11.33
N TYR A 399 8.90 -24.87 10.05
CA TYR A 399 9.86 -24.59 8.98
C TYR A 399 9.15 -23.97 7.78
N VAL A 400 9.96 -23.39 6.89
CA VAL A 400 9.54 -22.91 5.56
C VAL A 400 10.51 -23.41 4.50
N ASP A 401 10.03 -23.54 3.26
CA ASP A 401 10.88 -23.80 2.10
C ASP A 401 11.15 -22.49 1.36
N ILE A 402 12.43 -22.14 1.20
CA ILE A 402 12.86 -20.94 0.49
C ILE A 402 13.83 -21.36 -0.63
N ASP A 403 13.47 -21.11 -1.88
CA ASP A 403 14.25 -21.50 -3.07
C ASP A 403 14.65 -23.00 -3.09
N GLY A 404 13.75 -23.87 -2.63
CA GLY A 404 13.97 -25.32 -2.56
C GLY A 404 14.79 -25.79 -1.35
N GLU A 405 15.17 -24.90 -0.44
CA GLU A 405 15.88 -25.24 0.80
C GLU A 405 14.89 -25.17 1.99
N ARG A 406 14.85 -26.22 2.78
CA ARG A 406 14.09 -26.28 4.04
C ARG A 406 14.84 -25.55 5.13
N ILE A 407 14.23 -24.50 5.70
CA ILE A 407 14.81 -23.69 6.78
C ILE A 407 13.93 -23.79 8.02
N ASN A 408 14.50 -24.25 9.12
CA ASN A 408 13.82 -24.28 10.40
C ASN A 408 13.71 -22.85 10.96
N ILE A 409 12.58 -22.51 11.55
CA ILE A 409 12.37 -21.18 12.13
C ILE A 409 12.74 -21.26 13.60
N LYS A 410 13.92 -20.75 13.95
CA LYS A 410 14.37 -20.56 15.34
C LYS A 410 14.31 -19.10 15.76
N ALA A 411 14.42 -18.19 14.79
CA ALA A 411 14.25 -16.76 15.02
C ALA A 411 12.86 -16.48 15.61
N GLU A 412 12.78 -15.53 16.53
CA GLU A 412 11.51 -15.09 17.09
C GLU A 412 10.68 -14.36 16.03
N ILE A 413 9.40 -14.74 15.91
CA ILE A 413 8.47 -14.15 14.95
C ILE A 413 7.45 -13.29 15.68
N ILE A 414 7.51 -11.98 15.42
CA ILE A 414 6.67 -10.98 16.09
C ILE A 414 5.76 -10.32 15.06
N THR A 415 4.50 -10.08 15.42
CA THR A 415 3.56 -9.30 14.60
C THR A 415 3.07 -8.08 15.37
N LEU A 416 3.27 -6.90 14.78
CA LEU A 416 2.81 -5.61 15.30
C LEU A 416 1.62 -5.12 14.46
N SER A 417 0.41 -5.57 14.78
CA SER A 417 -0.81 -5.26 14.02
C SER A 417 -1.16 -3.77 14.00
N GLY A 418 -0.76 -3.01 15.01
CA GLY A 418 -0.94 -1.56 15.09
C GLY A 418 -0.20 -0.76 14.00
N TYR A 419 0.66 -1.42 13.22
CA TYR A 419 1.37 -0.83 12.08
C TYR A 419 0.67 -1.05 10.74
N SER A 420 -0.46 -1.73 10.67
CA SER A 420 -1.17 -1.86 9.40
C SER A 420 -1.48 -0.50 8.77
N ALA A 421 -1.27 -0.36 7.45
CA ALA A 421 -1.60 0.85 6.72
C ALA A 421 -3.11 1.02 6.54
N HIS A 422 -3.85 -0.10 6.46
CA HIS A 422 -5.29 -0.09 6.23
C HIS A 422 -6.08 0.25 7.49
N ALA A 423 -7.25 0.83 7.30
CA ALA A 423 -8.25 0.94 8.34
C ALA A 423 -8.70 -0.47 8.80
N ASP A 424 -9.00 -0.61 10.08
CA ASP A 424 -9.65 -1.79 10.63
C ASP A 424 -11.17 -1.74 10.41
N GLN A 425 -11.88 -2.79 10.83
CA GLN A 425 -13.34 -2.88 10.69
C GLN A 425 -14.04 -1.63 11.24
N ALA A 426 -13.64 -1.16 12.43
CA ALA A 426 -14.25 0.02 13.03
C ALA A 426 -13.99 1.29 12.20
N GLY A 427 -12.80 1.44 11.63
CA GLY A 427 -12.45 2.54 10.74
C GLY A 427 -13.26 2.52 9.44
N LEU A 428 -13.41 1.33 8.81
CA LEU A 428 -14.22 1.15 7.60
C LEU A 428 -15.70 1.46 7.84
N ILE A 429 -16.25 0.95 8.94
CA ILE A 429 -17.64 1.23 9.33
C ILE A 429 -17.82 2.73 9.57
N LYS A 430 -16.91 3.35 10.32
CA LYS A 430 -16.95 4.76 10.66
C LYS A 430 -16.90 5.66 9.43
N PHE A 431 -16.12 5.27 8.41
CA PHE A 431 -16.03 6.03 7.15
C PHE A 431 -17.38 6.21 6.48
N VAL A 432 -18.23 5.17 6.46
CA VAL A 432 -19.59 5.23 5.91
C VAL A 432 -20.60 5.79 6.94
N GLN A 433 -20.51 5.37 8.20
CA GLN A 433 -21.45 5.74 9.25
C GLN A 433 -21.44 7.23 9.56
N HIS A 434 -20.31 7.91 9.43
CA HIS A 434 -20.19 9.34 9.69
C HIS A 434 -20.55 10.23 8.50
N MET A 435 -20.95 9.66 7.36
CA MET A 435 -21.51 10.44 6.26
C MET A 435 -22.82 11.11 6.74
N ARG A 436 -22.98 12.38 6.43
CA ARG A 436 -24.22 13.11 6.79
C ARG A 436 -25.45 12.56 6.06
N HIS A 437 -25.26 12.20 4.78
CA HIS A 437 -26.27 11.51 3.99
C HIS A 437 -25.71 10.15 3.62
N LYS A 438 -26.37 9.10 4.10
CA LYS A 438 -25.95 7.71 3.87
C LYS A 438 -26.12 7.34 2.42
N PRO A 439 -25.23 6.47 1.89
CA PRO A 439 -25.37 5.95 0.54
C PRO A 439 -26.59 5.02 0.44
N GLU A 440 -27.19 4.97 -0.74
CA GLU A 440 -28.25 4.00 -1.05
C GLU A 440 -27.69 2.57 -1.05
N ARG A 441 -26.40 2.42 -1.42
CA ARG A 441 -25.72 1.14 -1.49
C ARG A 441 -24.23 1.25 -1.19
N VAL A 442 -23.71 0.25 -0.48
CA VAL A 442 -22.28 0.03 -0.27
C VAL A 442 -21.87 -1.26 -1.01
N ARG A 443 -20.85 -1.17 -1.89
CA ARG A 443 -20.24 -2.30 -2.59
C ARG A 443 -18.90 -2.63 -1.92
N ILE A 444 -18.75 -3.85 -1.43
CA ILE A 444 -17.57 -4.29 -0.69
C ILE A 444 -16.65 -5.03 -1.66
N VAL A 445 -15.41 -4.56 -1.77
CA VAL A 445 -14.33 -5.09 -2.62
C VAL A 445 -13.05 -5.25 -1.79
N HIS A 446 -11.97 -5.73 -2.40
CA HIS A 446 -10.60 -5.67 -1.87
C HIS A 446 -10.48 -6.24 -0.46
N GLY A 447 -10.66 -7.55 -0.34
CA GLY A 447 -10.57 -8.30 0.92
C GLY A 447 -10.83 -9.79 0.72
N ASP A 448 -10.36 -10.59 1.66
CA ASP A 448 -10.69 -12.01 1.74
C ASP A 448 -12.21 -12.20 1.91
N SER A 449 -12.74 -13.35 1.47
CA SER A 449 -14.18 -13.67 1.53
C SER A 449 -14.73 -13.52 2.97
N ALA A 450 -13.99 -13.97 3.98
CA ALA A 450 -14.41 -13.88 5.38
C ALA A 450 -14.48 -12.41 5.85
N ALA A 451 -13.50 -11.58 5.47
CA ALA A 451 -13.47 -10.17 5.82
C ALA A 451 -14.62 -9.40 5.16
N LYS A 452 -14.91 -9.68 3.87
CA LYS A 452 -16.06 -9.08 3.16
C LYS A 452 -17.40 -9.46 3.79
N GLN A 453 -17.60 -10.74 4.11
CA GLN A 453 -18.84 -11.23 4.74
C GLN A 453 -19.04 -10.61 6.12
N THR A 454 -17.98 -10.53 6.93
CA THR A 454 -18.05 -9.95 8.27
C THR A 454 -18.34 -8.44 8.21
N LEU A 455 -17.70 -7.71 7.30
CA LEU A 455 -17.97 -6.29 7.10
C LEU A 455 -19.38 -6.04 6.56
N GLN A 456 -19.88 -6.88 5.63
CA GLN A 456 -21.24 -6.82 5.13
C GLN A 456 -22.24 -6.99 6.26
N ALA A 457 -22.09 -8.02 7.08
CA ALA A 457 -22.96 -8.28 8.23
C ALA A 457 -22.97 -7.09 9.21
N ALA A 458 -21.80 -6.49 9.46
CA ALA A 458 -21.68 -5.30 10.30
C ALA A 458 -22.44 -4.10 9.71
N PHE A 459 -22.32 -3.83 8.41
CA PHE A 459 -23.08 -2.75 7.76
C PHE A 459 -24.60 -3.00 7.81
N LEU A 460 -25.03 -4.22 7.50
CA LEU A 460 -26.46 -4.59 7.53
C LEU A 460 -27.05 -4.44 8.95
N SER A 461 -26.30 -4.80 10.00
CA SER A 461 -26.74 -4.63 11.39
C SER A 461 -26.95 -3.15 11.78
N LEU A 462 -26.29 -2.24 11.08
CA LEU A 462 -26.41 -0.78 11.24
C LEU A 462 -27.45 -0.15 10.29
N GLY A 463 -28.23 -0.97 9.57
CA GLY A 463 -29.22 -0.50 8.60
C GLY A 463 -28.61 0.09 7.31
N ILE A 464 -27.33 -0.18 7.04
CA ILE A 464 -26.63 0.26 5.82
C ILE A 464 -26.74 -0.86 4.79
N ASN A 465 -27.36 -0.59 3.64
CA ASN A 465 -27.51 -1.55 2.56
C ASN A 465 -26.15 -1.85 1.91
N ALA A 466 -25.59 -3.05 2.18
CA ALA A 466 -24.27 -3.46 1.73
C ALA A 466 -24.32 -4.77 0.95
N MET A 467 -23.56 -4.85 -0.13
CA MET A 467 -23.40 -6.05 -0.95
C MET A 467 -21.91 -6.33 -1.21
N ILE A 468 -21.56 -7.58 -1.29
CA ILE A 468 -20.23 -7.99 -1.79
C ILE A 468 -20.27 -7.88 -3.32
N ALA A 469 -19.28 -7.19 -3.89
CA ALA A 469 -19.14 -7.08 -5.34
C ALA A 469 -18.70 -8.43 -5.94
N SER A 470 -19.16 -8.71 -7.16
CA SER A 470 -18.88 -9.91 -7.93
C SER A 470 -18.38 -9.57 -9.32
#